data_5d0c992e87b38ae2f51b219ca7097ca6
#
_entry.id   5d0c992e87b38ae2f51b219ca7097ca6
#
_cell.length_a   1.000
_cell.length_b   1.000
_cell.length_c   1.000
_cell.angle_alpha   90.00
_cell.angle_beta   90.00
_cell.angle_gamma   90.00
#
_symmetry.space_group_name_H-M   'P 1'
#
loop_
_entity.id
_entity.type
_entity.pdbx_description
1 polymer ?
#
loop_
_entity_poly.entity_id
_entity_poly.type
_entity_poly.pdbx_seq_one_letter_code
_entity_poly.pdbx_strand_id
1 'polypeptide(L)'
;MNSKVEFCGKERKFQRCPNKTLKDYQKAIDDIQDKIVPLAERTRDFQFRLTELNDEIESIDKHIELLEKLEDATDEEIRVCISLTQSKIELQKRIHELRVENDEAEKEDRAFYEDLDVQLRECYGEFASKIFEDFDPSEIEEADQTDLTIAPRLSEIYRLATTGVKQKEVDKLYTKIIQASFR
;
A
#
# COMPACT_ATOMS: atom_id res chain seq x y z
N MET A 1 -17.79 -15.87 27.69
CA MET A 1 -16.70 -16.63 27.05
C MET A 1 -15.40 -15.91 27.39
N ASN A 2 -14.51 -16.57 28.17
CA ASN A 2 -13.18 -16.00 28.47
C ASN A 2 -12.25 -16.39 27.32
N SER A 3 -12.34 -15.67 26.20
CA SER A 3 -11.41 -15.88 25.10
C SER A 3 -10.14 -15.11 25.41
N LYS A 4 -9.01 -15.82 25.53
CA LYS A 4 -7.70 -15.22 25.63
C LYS A 4 -7.12 -15.06 24.22
N VAL A 5 -6.48 -13.95 23.98
CA VAL A 5 -5.84 -13.60 22.70
C VAL A 5 -4.43 -13.12 22.99
N GLU A 6 -3.47 -13.56 22.19
CA GLU A 6 -2.10 -13.05 22.22
C GLU A 6 -2.04 -11.72 21.47
N PHE A 7 -1.62 -10.65 22.16
CA PHE A 7 -1.47 -9.33 21.60
C PHE A 7 -0.31 -8.58 22.28
N CYS A 8 0.58 -7.98 21.51
CA CYS A 8 1.82 -7.35 21.96
C CYS A 8 2.63 -8.28 22.88
N GLY A 9 2.89 -9.53 22.44
CA GLY A 9 3.70 -10.50 23.15
C GLY A 9 3.11 -11.05 24.46
N LYS A 10 1.87 -10.68 24.82
CA LYS A 10 1.22 -11.11 26.06
C LYS A 10 -0.14 -11.76 25.78
N GLU A 11 -0.48 -12.80 26.57
CA GLU A 11 -1.82 -13.37 26.55
C GLU A 11 -2.78 -12.46 27.33
N ARG A 12 -3.78 -11.92 26.63
CA ARG A 12 -4.73 -10.93 27.18
C ARG A 12 -6.14 -11.48 27.26
N LYS A 13 -6.87 -11.02 28.26
CA LYS A 13 -8.27 -11.37 28.47
C LYS A 13 -9.15 -10.36 27.73
N PHE A 14 -10.01 -10.90 26.86
CA PHE A 14 -10.92 -10.11 26.04
C PHE A 14 -12.11 -9.62 26.84
N GLN A 15 -12.37 -8.32 26.86
CA GLN A 15 -13.60 -7.70 27.37
C GLN A 15 -14.67 -7.65 26.28
N ARG A 16 -15.92 -7.55 26.72
CA ARG A 16 -17.02 -7.30 25.81
C ARG A 16 -16.90 -5.89 25.23
N CYS A 17 -16.64 -5.79 23.93
CA CYS A 17 -16.56 -4.52 23.26
C CYS A 17 -17.95 -3.97 22.92
N PRO A 18 -18.30 -2.74 23.34
CA PRO A 18 -19.53 -2.08 22.93
C PRO A 18 -19.58 -1.82 21.42
N ASN A 19 -20.74 -1.98 20.79
CA ASN A 19 -20.91 -1.70 19.35
C ASN A 19 -20.50 -0.27 18.96
N LYS A 20 -20.64 0.70 19.88
CA LYS A 20 -20.18 2.08 19.65
C LYS A 20 -18.66 2.12 19.45
N THR A 21 -17.90 1.47 20.33
CA THR A 21 -16.42 1.39 20.23
C THR A 21 -15.96 0.77 18.91
N LEU A 22 -16.64 -0.29 18.45
CA LEU A 22 -16.36 -0.92 17.17
C LEU A 22 -16.60 0.03 15.99
N LYS A 23 -17.70 0.78 16.01
CA LYS A 23 -18.03 1.76 14.97
C LYS A 23 -17.05 2.94 14.97
N ASP A 24 -16.68 3.43 16.15
CA ASP A 24 -15.75 4.54 16.30
C ASP A 24 -14.36 4.14 15.77
N TYR A 25 -13.90 2.91 16.09
CA TYR A 25 -12.66 2.35 15.54
C TYR A 25 -12.71 2.22 14.02
N GLN A 26 -13.76 1.60 13.47
CA GLN A 26 -13.91 1.44 12.02
C GLN A 26 -13.87 2.80 11.32
N LYS A 27 -14.63 3.77 11.85
CA LYS A 27 -14.63 5.13 11.27
C LYS A 27 -13.24 5.76 11.31
N ALA A 28 -12.49 5.64 12.40
CA ALA A 28 -11.14 6.19 12.50
C ALA A 28 -10.18 5.54 11.48
N ILE A 29 -10.28 4.23 11.26
CA ILE A 29 -9.49 3.53 10.24
C ILE A 29 -9.90 3.98 8.84
N ASP A 30 -11.19 4.10 8.54
CA ASP A 30 -11.69 4.56 7.25
C ASP A 30 -11.21 5.99 6.96
N ASP A 31 -11.29 6.90 7.95
CA ASP A 31 -10.80 8.29 7.85
C ASP A 31 -9.29 8.37 7.57
N ILE A 32 -8.50 7.43 8.09
CA ILE A 32 -7.05 7.32 7.82
C ILE A 32 -6.82 6.74 6.42
N GLN A 33 -7.55 5.71 6.02
CA GLN A 33 -7.45 5.12 4.68
C GLN A 33 -7.80 6.13 3.59
N ASP A 34 -8.83 6.94 3.80
CA ASP A 34 -9.23 8.00 2.85
C ASP A 34 -8.11 9.03 2.63
N LYS A 35 -7.25 9.26 3.63
CA LYS A 35 -6.08 10.14 3.49
C LYS A 35 -4.93 9.48 2.70
N ILE A 36 -4.81 8.16 2.73
CA ILE A 36 -3.75 7.40 2.05
C ILE A 36 -4.07 7.22 0.55
N VAL A 37 -5.34 7.08 0.19
CA VAL A 37 -5.76 6.82 -1.19
C VAL A 37 -5.19 7.82 -2.20
N PRO A 38 -5.25 9.16 -1.99
CA PRO A 38 -4.71 10.13 -2.94
C PRO A 38 -3.19 9.98 -3.16
N LEU A 39 -2.45 9.58 -2.12
CA LEU A 39 -1.00 9.36 -2.21
C LEU A 39 -0.69 8.13 -3.06
N ALA A 40 -1.41 7.03 -2.83
CA ALA A 40 -1.28 5.81 -3.62
C ALA A 40 -1.66 6.04 -5.09
N GLU A 41 -2.68 6.83 -5.37
CA GLU A 41 -3.08 7.21 -6.73
C GLU A 41 -1.99 8.02 -7.42
N ARG A 42 -1.40 9.01 -6.75
CA ARG A 42 -0.29 9.82 -7.28
C ARG A 42 0.92 8.96 -7.63
N THR A 43 1.32 8.05 -6.74
CA THR A 43 2.43 7.12 -7.01
C THR A 43 2.14 6.25 -8.23
N ARG A 44 0.91 5.73 -8.34
CA ARG A 44 0.49 4.93 -9.49
C ARG A 44 0.52 5.74 -10.79
N ASP A 45 0.03 6.96 -10.78
CA ASP A 45 0.02 7.84 -11.96
C ASP A 45 1.44 8.21 -12.40
N PHE A 46 2.35 8.45 -11.44
CA PHE A 46 3.77 8.63 -11.74
C PHE A 46 4.36 7.40 -12.43
N GLN A 47 4.15 6.20 -11.89
CA GLN A 47 4.67 4.96 -12.49
C GLN A 47 4.10 4.72 -13.88
N PHE A 48 2.82 5.01 -14.08
CA PHE A 48 2.18 4.87 -15.38
C PHE A 48 2.81 5.81 -16.42
N ARG A 49 2.92 7.12 -16.11
CA ARG A 49 3.55 8.12 -16.99
C ARG A 49 5.02 7.80 -17.28
N LEU A 50 5.76 7.31 -16.28
CA LEU A 50 7.15 6.89 -16.47
C LEU A 50 7.26 5.69 -17.43
N THR A 51 6.34 4.74 -17.33
CA THR A 51 6.28 3.57 -18.23
C THR A 51 5.99 4.00 -19.65
N GLU A 52 4.98 4.86 -19.88
CA GLU A 52 4.64 5.36 -21.22
C GLU A 52 5.85 6.03 -21.90
N LEU A 53 6.55 6.93 -21.18
CA LEU A 53 7.72 7.62 -21.71
C LEU A 53 8.88 6.66 -22.04
N ASN A 54 9.08 5.62 -21.25
CA ASN A 54 10.10 4.62 -21.52
C ASN A 54 9.72 3.74 -22.73
N ASP A 55 8.46 3.38 -22.89
CA ASP A 55 7.97 2.60 -24.04
C ASP A 55 8.13 3.40 -25.35
N GLU A 56 7.87 4.73 -25.31
CA GLU A 56 8.14 5.61 -26.45
C GLU A 56 9.63 5.64 -26.81
N ILE A 57 10.52 5.75 -25.82
CA ILE A 57 11.97 5.71 -26.06
C ILE A 57 12.38 4.37 -26.66
N GLU A 58 11.90 3.25 -26.12
CA GLU A 58 12.21 1.93 -26.67
C GLU A 58 11.74 1.78 -28.12
N SER A 59 10.58 2.34 -28.46
CA SER A 59 10.07 2.37 -29.84
C SER A 59 11.00 3.17 -30.76
N ILE A 60 11.44 4.35 -30.31
CA ILE A 60 12.39 5.20 -31.07
C ILE A 60 13.73 4.46 -31.25
N ASP A 61 14.26 3.82 -30.22
CA ASP A 61 15.51 3.08 -30.30
C ASP A 61 15.46 1.94 -31.33
N LYS A 62 14.36 1.19 -31.37
CA LYS A 62 14.15 0.15 -32.39
C LYS A 62 14.15 0.72 -33.81
N HIS A 63 13.55 1.91 -34.01
CA HIS A 63 13.56 2.56 -35.31
C HIS A 63 14.95 3.06 -35.71
N ILE A 64 15.70 3.66 -34.77
CA ILE A 64 17.08 4.09 -35.01
C ILE A 64 17.97 2.88 -35.38
N GLU A 65 17.88 1.79 -34.62
CA GLU A 65 18.63 0.55 -34.91
C GLU A 65 18.33 -0.03 -36.32
N LEU A 66 17.08 0.10 -36.79
CA LEU A 66 16.73 -0.34 -38.13
C LEU A 66 17.37 0.54 -39.20
N LEU A 67 17.39 1.86 -38.99
CA LEU A 67 18.02 2.83 -39.91
C LEU A 67 19.56 2.68 -39.94
N GLU A 68 20.20 2.43 -38.81
CA GLU A 68 21.62 2.24 -38.68
C GLU A 68 22.13 0.96 -39.37
N LYS A 69 21.27 -0.03 -39.61
CA LYS A 69 21.60 -1.28 -40.33
C LYS A 69 21.57 -1.14 -41.85
N LEU A 70 21.15 0.01 -42.38
CA LEU A 70 21.17 0.26 -43.84
C LEU A 70 22.58 0.58 -44.31
N GLU A 71 23.12 -0.23 -45.22
CA GLU A 71 24.49 -0.05 -45.77
C GLU A 71 24.61 1.23 -46.61
N ASP A 72 23.53 1.69 -47.27
CA ASP A 72 23.49 2.88 -48.13
C ASP A 72 22.31 3.78 -47.70
N ALA A 73 22.43 4.45 -46.53
CA ALA A 73 21.41 5.34 -46.05
C ALA A 73 21.27 6.59 -46.92
N THR A 74 20.06 6.89 -47.35
CA THR A 74 19.73 8.12 -48.10
C THR A 74 19.76 9.36 -47.20
N ASP A 75 19.93 10.54 -47.77
CA ASP A 75 19.87 11.81 -47.06
C ASP A 75 18.57 11.97 -46.25
N GLU A 76 17.48 11.39 -46.71
CA GLU A 76 16.19 11.43 -46.05
C GLU A 76 16.16 10.50 -44.80
N GLU A 77 16.70 9.31 -44.89
CA GLU A 77 16.87 8.38 -43.76
C GLU A 77 17.77 8.94 -42.66
N ILE A 78 18.87 9.63 -43.05
CA ILE A 78 19.71 10.33 -42.11
C ILE A 78 18.95 11.44 -41.36
N ARG A 79 18.16 12.23 -42.08
CA ARG A 79 17.29 13.27 -41.44
C ARG A 79 16.28 12.68 -40.47
N VAL A 80 15.66 11.55 -40.81
CA VAL A 80 14.73 10.84 -39.93
C VAL A 80 15.46 10.36 -38.67
N CYS A 81 16.65 9.78 -38.81
CA CYS A 81 17.46 9.33 -37.67
C CYS A 81 17.81 10.49 -36.73
N ILE A 82 18.20 11.67 -37.28
CA ILE A 82 18.48 12.86 -36.48
C ILE A 82 17.22 13.33 -35.74
N SER A 83 16.05 13.35 -36.40
CA SER A 83 14.77 13.75 -35.80
C SER A 83 14.36 12.80 -34.68
N LEU A 84 14.50 11.49 -34.87
CA LEU A 84 14.23 10.48 -33.83
C LEU A 84 15.16 10.64 -32.63
N THR A 85 16.45 10.88 -32.88
CA THR A 85 17.42 11.14 -31.81
C THR A 85 17.07 12.41 -31.01
N GLN A 86 16.62 13.48 -31.67
CA GLN A 86 16.16 14.69 -31.00
C GLN A 86 14.91 14.43 -30.14
N SER A 87 13.94 13.67 -30.67
CA SER A 87 12.74 13.27 -29.93
C SER A 87 13.09 12.43 -28.68
N LYS A 88 14.04 11.50 -28.81
CA LYS A 88 14.52 10.70 -27.68
C LYS A 88 15.14 11.57 -26.58
N ILE A 89 15.97 12.56 -26.95
CA ILE A 89 16.57 13.49 -25.99
C ILE A 89 15.48 14.30 -25.25
N GLU A 90 14.43 14.70 -25.96
CA GLU A 90 13.32 15.44 -25.37
C GLU A 90 12.50 14.58 -24.38
N LEU A 91 12.24 13.32 -24.72
CA LEU A 91 11.60 12.36 -23.82
C LEU A 91 12.46 12.09 -22.58
N GLN A 92 13.76 11.94 -22.73
CA GLN A 92 14.68 11.78 -21.59
C GLN A 92 14.66 13.00 -20.66
N LYS A 93 14.54 14.22 -21.17
CA LYS A 93 14.37 15.42 -20.35
C LYS A 93 13.06 15.38 -19.59
N ARG A 94 11.95 15.00 -20.26
CA ARG A 94 10.63 14.87 -19.58
C ARG A 94 10.67 13.81 -18.47
N ILE A 95 11.36 12.67 -18.68
CA ILE A 95 11.56 11.66 -17.62
C ILE A 95 12.31 12.26 -16.45
N HIS A 96 13.37 13.03 -16.71
CA HIS A 96 14.13 13.68 -15.65
C HIS A 96 13.27 14.68 -14.85
N GLU A 97 12.53 15.54 -15.53
CA GLU A 97 11.61 16.49 -14.90
C GLU A 97 10.55 15.78 -14.06
N LEU A 98 9.93 14.72 -14.60
CA LEU A 98 8.94 13.91 -13.90
C LEU A 98 9.52 13.26 -12.62
N ARG A 99 10.77 12.79 -12.66
CA ARG A 99 11.45 12.23 -11.47
C ARG A 99 11.73 13.31 -10.42
N VAL A 100 12.16 14.50 -10.83
CA VAL A 100 12.37 15.61 -9.90
C VAL A 100 11.07 16.02 -9.22
N GLU A 101 9.98 16.15 -9.99
CA GLU A 101 8.64 16.43 -9.42
C GLU A 101 8.21 15.35 -8.42
N ASN A 102 8.44 14.08 -8.73
CA ASN A 102 8.10 12.96 -7.82
C ASN A 102 8.95 12.98 -6.55
N ASP A 103 10.27 13.24 -6.67
CA ASP A 103 11.18 13.31 -5.53
C ASP A 103 10.81 14.46 -4.55
N GLU A 104 10.32 15.58 -5.09
CA GLU A 104 9.81 16.69 -4.28
C GLU A 104 8.50 16.31 -3.58
N ALA A 105 7.58 15.69 -4.31
CA ALA A 105 6.32 15.21 -3.75
C ALA A 105 6.55 14.12 -2.66
N GLU A 106 7.47 13.18 -2.87
CA GLU A 106 7.81 12.17 -1.86
C GLU A 106 8.38 12.76 -0.56
N LYS A 107 9.10 13.88 -0.64
CA LYS A 107 9.60 14.59 0.56
C LYS A 107 8.45 15.19 1.38
N GLU A 108 7.47 15.80 0.69
CA GLU A 108 6.27 16.32 1.35
C GLU A 108 5.43 15.19 1.94
N ASP A 109 5.29 14.08 1.20
CA ASP A 109 4.54 12.91 1.65
C ASP A 109 5.16 12.22 2.86
N ARG A 110 6.48 12.23 3.00
CA ARG A 110 7.16 11.60 4.13
C ARG A 110 6.67 12.13 5.48
N ALA A 111 6.62 13.46 5.63
CA ALA A 111 6.12 14.09 6.86
C ALA A 111 4.64 13.70 7.12
N PHE A 112 3.85 13.60 6.06
CA PHE A 112 2.46 13.18 6.15
C PHE A 112 2.31 11.70 6.54
N TYR A 113 3.14 10.80 6.01
CA TYR A 113 3.16 9.40 6.42
C TYR A 113 3.59 9.21 7.87
N GLU A 114 4.55 10.00 8.36
CA GLU A 114 4.97 9.98 9.77
C GLU A 114 3.80 10.38 10.69
N ASP A 115 3.02 11.41 10.32
CA ASP A 115 1.83 11.82 11.07
C ASP A 115 0.72 10.76 11.02
N LEU A 116 0.49 10.13 9.87
CA LEU A 116 -0.48 9.03 9.74
C LEU A 116 -0.10 7.80 10.58
N ASP A 117 1.18 7.48 10.67
CA ASP A 117 1.67 6.37 11.50
C ASP A 117 1.39 6.64 12.99
N VAL A 118 1.61 7.88 13.45
CA VAL A 118 1.23 8.29 14.82
C VAL A 118 -0.28 8.14 15.02
N GLN A 119 -1.11 8.64 14.09
CA GLN A 119 -2.58 8.53 14.19
C GLN A 119 -3.05 7.05 14.22
N LEU A 120 -2.41 6.18 13.43
CA LEU A 120 -2.69 4.74 13.43
C LEU A 120 -2.37 4.10 14.79
N ARG A 121 -1.20 4.40 15.35
CA ARG A 121 -0.79 3.88 16.66
C ARG A 121 -1.73 4.32 17.77
N GLU A 122 -2.11 5.60 17.79
CA GLU A 122 -3.09 6.12 18.73
C GLU A 122 -4.44 5.40 18.60
N CYS A 123 -4.94 5.24 17.36
CA CYS A 123 -6.18 4.53 17.08
C CYS A 123 -6.13 3.07 17.56
N TYR A 124 -5.03 2.37 17.31
CA TYR A 124 -4.81 1.00 17.75
C TYR A 124 -4.73 0.90 19.27
N GLY A 125 -4.00 1.82 19.92
CA GLY A 125 -3.88 1.88 21.37
C GLY A 125 -5.21 2.12 22.06
N GLU A 126 -5.98 3.09 21.58
CA GLU A 126 -7.31 3.39 22.10
C GLU A 126 -8.28 2.21 21.92
N PHE A 127 -8.25 1.55 20.78
CA PHE A 127 -9.12 0.39 20.57
C PHE A 127 -8.71 -0.78 21.46
N ALA A 128 -7.42 -1.11 21.54
CA ALA A 128 -6.90 -2.19 22.36
C ALA A 128 -7.23 -1.96 23.87
N SER A 129 -7.09 -0.74 24.38
CA SER A 129 -7.42 -0.40 25.76
C SER A 129 -8.90 -0.58 26.12
N LYS A 130 -9.78 -0.51 25.13
CA LYS A 130 -11.24 -0.72 25.32
C LYS A 130 -11.67 -2.18 25.21
N ILE A 131 -10.81 -3.04 24.64
CA ILE A 131 -11.15 -4.46 24.44
C ILE A 131 -10.36 -5.42 25.33
N PHE A 132 -9.25 -4.97 25.94
CA PHE A 132 -8.47 -5.75 26.90
C PHE A 132 -8.53 -5.13 28.30
N GLU A 133 -8.59 -6.00 29.34
CA GLU A 133 -8.69 -5.53 30.73
C GLU A 133 -7.42 -4.80 31.21
N ASP A 134 -6.25 -5.29 30.76
CA ASP A 134 -4.93 -4.88 31.28
C ASP A 134 -4.02 -4.42 30.13
N PHE A 135 -4.48 -3.50 29.30
CA PHE A 135 -3.71 -2.98 28.18
C PHE A 135 -3.38 -1.49 28.37
N ASP A 136 -2.10 -1.16 28.27
CA ASP A 136 -1.60 0.21 28.23
C ASP A 136 -1.28 0.60 26.77
N PRO A 137 -1.83 1.70 26.24
CA PRO A 137 -1.56 2.15 24.87
C PRO A 137 -0.08 2.30 24.52
N SER A 138 0.78 2.62 25.51
CA SER A 138 2.24 2.71 25.32
C SER A 138 2.88 1.39 24.88
N GLU A 139 2.24 0.25 25.16
CA GLU A 139 2.74 -1.06 24.73
C GLU A 139 2.73 -1.23 23.20
N ILE A 140 1.94 -0.44 22.46
CA ILE A 140 1.99 -0.42 21.00
C ILE A 140 3.28 0.25 20.49
N GLU A 141 3.70 1.32 21.12
CA GLU A 141 4.94 2.02 20.76
C GLU A 141 6.16 1.11 20.93
N GLU A 142 6.18 0.31 22.02
CA GLU A 142 7.26 -0.65 22.26
C GLU A 142 7.25 -1.84 21.31
N ALA A 143 6.06 -2.33 20.93
CA ALA A 143 5.90 -3.51 20.09
C ALA A 143 6.08 -3.21 18.59
N ASP A 144 5.70 -2.02 18.13
CA ASP A 144 5.63 -1.66 16.71
C ASP A 144 7.01 -1.56 16.03
N GLN A 145 8.06 -1.27 16.77
CA GLN A 145 9.42 -1.24 16.21
C GLN A 145 9.91 -2.62 15.71
N THR A 146 9.24 -3.69 16.12
CA THR A 146 9.65 -5.07 15.81
C THR A 146 8.52 -5.98 15.30
N ASP A 147 7.25 -5.58 15.43
CA ASP A 147 6.10 -6.46 15.16
C ASP A 147 5.16 -5.95 14.06
N LEU A 148 5.44 -6.34 12.80
CA LEU A 148 4.58 -6.10 11.63
C LEU A 148 3.19 -6.78 11.74
N THR A 149 2.88 -7.44 12.86
CA THR A 149 1.64 -8.21 13.03
C THR A 149 0.54 -7.45 13.76
N ILE A 150 0.78 -6.22 14.27
CA ILE A 150 -0.21 -5.48 15.07
C ILE A 150 -1.50 -5.23 14.29
N ALA A 151 -1.42 -4.65 13.09
CA ALA A 151 -2.59 -4.35 12.27
C ALA A 151 -3.39 -5.61 11.87
N PRO A 152 -2.78 -6.70 11.37
CA PRO A 152 -3.47 -7.96 11.13
C PRO A 152 -4.09 -8.56 12.38
N ARG A 153 -3.42 -8.48 13.53
CA ARG A 153 -3.94 -8.97 14.80
C ARG A 153 -5.15 -8.18 15.28
N LEU A 154 -5.11 -6.84 15.20
CA LEU A 154 -6.25 -5.99 15.53
C LEU A 154 -7.43 -6.22 14.59
N SER A 155 -7.20 -6.46 13.32
CA SER A 155 -8.24 -6.86 12.36
C SER A 155 -8.89 -8.19 12.75
N GLU A 156 -8.11 -9.18 13.18
CA GLU A 156 -8.64 -10.45 13.70
C GLU A 156 -9.46 -10.24 14.98
N ILE A 157 -8.97 -9.41 15.91
CA ILE A 157 -9.65 -9.09 17.16
C ILE A 157 -10.94 -8.32 16.90
N TYR A 158 -10.93 -7.33 15.99
CA TYR A 158 -12.12 -6.61 15.56
C TYR A 158 -13.17 -7.57 15.01
N ARG A 159 -12.77 -8.50 14.16
CA ARG A 159 -13.67 -9.52 13.62
C ARG A 159 -14.22 -10.46 14.71
N LEU A 160 -13.38 -10.89 15.65
CA LEU A 160 -13.84 -11.67 16.81
C LEU A 160 -14.85 -10.92 17.65
N ALA A 161 -14.64 -9.60 17.84
CA ALA A 161 -15.54 -8.74 18.58
C ALA A 161 -16.90 -8.56 17.87
N THR A 162 -16.90 -8.54 16.53
CA THR A 162 -18.12 -8.35 15.73
C THR A 162 -18.87 -9.64 15.44
N THR A 163 -18.17 -10.71 15.13
CA THR A 163 -18.79 -11.98 14.67
C THR A 163 -18.73 -13.10 15.70
N GLY A 164 -17.84 -13.02 16.69
CA GLY A 164 -17.58 -14.09 17.65
C GLY A 164 -16.87 -15.33 17.06
N VAL A 165 -16.43 -15.27 15.80
CA VAL A 165 -15.88 -16.40 15.07
C VAL A 165 -14.40 -16.20 14.78
N LYS A 166 -13.54 -17.18 15.12
CA LYS A 166 -12.11 -17.16 14.80
C LYS A 166 -11.86 -17.44 13.31
N GLN A 167 -10.83 -16.80 12.72
CA GLN A 167 -10.48 -17.00 11.31
C GLN A 167 -10.33 -18.49 10.94
N LYS A 168 -9.66 -19.28 11.76
CA LYS A 168 -9.51 -20.72 11.54
C LYS A 168 -10.83 -21.50 11.42
N GLU A 169 -11.91 -21.00 12.06
CA GLU A 169 -13.23 -21.62 11.96
C GLU A 169 -13.93 -21.22 10.65
N VAL A 170 -13.73 -19.96 10.20
CA VAL A 170 -14.18 -19.49 8.90
C VAL A 170 -13.48 -20.27 7.78
N ASP A 171 -12.16 -20.40 7.85
CA ASP A 171 -11.36 -21.12 6.85
C ASP A 171 -11.77 -22.62 6.78
N LYS A 172 -12.06 -23.26 7.92
CA LYS A 172 -12.61 -24.62 7.96
C LYS A 172 -13.99 -24.72 7.32
N LEU A 173 -14.84 -23.71 7.50
CA LEU A 173 -16.16 -23.64 6.88
C LEU A 173 -16.04 -23.49 5.37
N TYR A 174 -15.19 -22.56 4.90
CA TYR A 174 -14.92 -22.39 3.46
C TYR A 174 -14.37 -23.65 2.83
N THR A 175 -13.39 -24.30 3.46
CA THR A 175 -12.83 -25.57 2.97
C THR A 175 -13.91 -26.65 2.84
N LYS A 176 -14.82 -26.77 3.83
CA LYS A 176 -15.94 -27.72 3.77
C LYS A 176 -16.94 -27.39 2.66
N ILE A 177 -17.26 -26.11 2.45
CA ILE A 177 -18.18 -25.67 1.38
C ILE A 177 -17.58 -25.99 0.01
N ILE A 178 -16.30 -25.65 -0.21
CA ILE A 178 -15.58 -25.96 -1.45
C ILE A 178 -15.57 -27.47 -1.69
N GLN A 179 -15.22 -28.29 -0.70
CA GLN A 179 -15.21 -29.76 -0.84
C GLN A 179 -16.60 -30.35 -1.13
N ALA A 180 -17.66 -29.75 -0.61
CA ALA A 180 -19.03 -30.17 -0.88
C ALA A 180 -19.53 -29.77 -2.29
N SER A 181 -18.99 -28.69 -2.87
CA SER A 181 -19.35 -28.21 -4.19
C SER A 181 -18.69 -29.00 -5.34
N PHE A 182 -17.68 -29.82 -5.02
CA PHE A 182 -16.97 -30.69 -5.99
C PHE A 182 -17.36 -32.18 -5.87
N ARG A 183 -18.42 -32.50 -5.12
CA ARG A 183 -19.05 -33.83 -5.06
C ARG A 183 -20.41 -33.81 -5.75
#